data_91d6c6f39675dfe66eaa8a6af9f237ea
#
_entry.id   91d6c6f39675dfe66eaa8a6af9f237ea
#
_cell.length_a   1.000
_cell.length_b   1.000
_cell.length_c   1.000
_cell.angle_alpha   90.00
_cell.angle_beta   90.00
_cell.angle_gamma   90.00
#
_symmetry.space_group_name_H-M   'P 1'
#
loop_
_entity.id
_entity.type
_entity.pdbx_description
1 polymer ?
#
loop_
_entity_poly.entity_id
_entity_poly.type
_entity_poly.pdbx_seq_one_letter_code
_entity_poly.pdbx_strand_id
1 'polypeptide(L)'
;MGIKFNGENGAAIPEHMNFKVWEISKKIEHYIMMDYQKEISLTKPSEFKVERDGKVHTVKIEIESTTEHYIKEMKDLFDFDLIKTLFDRKDFKFVYDGLHGMGGPYAIEIFHKIFGVDMKNLHNCNPLPDFGGFHPDPNLHYAKDLVDIMDIFNKRPNDQDIPDFGAATDGDADRNMILG
;
A
#
# COMPACT_ATOMS: atom_id res chain seq x y z
N MET A 1 -13.34 4.93 3.67
CA MET A 1 -12.77 3.61 4.02
C MET A 1 -13.65 2.54 3.40
N GLY A 2 -13.10 1.57 2.73
CA GLY A 2 -13.83 0.44 2.13
C GLY A 2 -13.39 -0.89 2.74
N ILE A 3 -14.22 -1.91 2.61
CA ILE A 3 -13.89 -3.29 2.97
C ILE A 3 -13.95 -4.10 1.69
N LYS A 4 -12.86 -4.79 1.36
CA LYS A 4 -12.77 -5.70 0.23
C LYS A 4 -12.75 -7.14 0.75
N PHE A 5 -13.57 -8.00 0.16
CA PHE A 5 -13.64 -9.41 0.52
C PHE A 5 -12.94 -10.25 -0.54
N ASN A 6 -12.06 -11.12 -0.11
CA ASN A 6 -11.34 -12.05 -0.97
C ASN A 6 -11.81 -13.49 -0.72
N GLY A 7 -11.79 -14.30 -1.76
CA GLY A 7 -12.05 -15.73 -1.69
C GLY A 7 -10.84 -16.53 -1.21
N GLU A 8 -10.99 -17.84 -1.11
CA GLU A 8 -9.92 -18.75 -0.68
C GLU A 8 -8.69 -18.71 -1.57
N ASN A 9 -8.84 -18.32 -2.83
CA ASN A 9 -7.77 -18.19 -3.82
C ASN A 9 -7.10 -16.80 -3.81
N GLY A 10 -7.44 -15.92 -2.86
CA GLY A 10 -6.93 -14.55 -2.76
C GLY A 10 -7.55 -13.55 -3.74
N ALA A 11 -8.35 -13.99 -4.71
CA ALA A 11 -9.02 -13.09 -5.64
C ALA A 11 -10.26 -12.44 -5.01
N ALA A 12 -10.71 -11.31 -5.59
CA ALA A 12 -11.97 -10.69 -5.19
C ALA A 12 -13.14 -11.69 -5.29
N ILE A 13 -14.05 -11.65 -4.31
CA ILE A 13 -15.22 -12.53 -4.33
C ILE A 13 -16.15 -12.17 -5.49
N PRO A 14 -16.86 -13.16 -6.08
CA PRO A 14 -17.83 -12.92 -7.14
C PRO A 14 -18.96 -11.99 -6.70
N GLU A 15 -19.56 -11.28 -7.66
CA GLU A 15 -20.63 -10.30 -7.42
C GLU A 15 -21.80 -10.88 -6.62
N HIS A 16 -22.21 -12.12 -6.91
CA HIS A 16 -23.31 -12.77 -6.18
C HIS A 16 -23.01 -12.99 -4.69
N MET A 17 -21.72 -13.14 -4.31
CA MET A 17 -21.33 -13.24 -2.91
C MET A 17 -21.33 -11.85 -2.25
N ASN A 18 -20.86 -10.83 -2.94
CA ASN A 18 -20.98 -9.44 -2.49
C ASN A 18 -22.44 -9.06 -2.25
N PHE A 19 -23.34 -9.47 -3.15
CA PHE A 19 -24.76 -9.22 -3.00
C PHE A 19 -25.34 -9.91 -1.75
N LYS A 20 -24.94 -11.15 -1.46
CA LYS A 20 -25.34 -11.85 -0.23
C LYS A 20 -24.85 -11.14 1.03
N VAL A 21 -23.59 -10.67 1.04
CA VAL A 21 -23.05 -9.89 2.16
C VAL A 21 -23.88 -8.62 2.38
N TRP A 22 -24.22 -7.91 1.30
CA TRP A 22 -25.07 -6.73 1.36
C TRP A 22 -26.48 -7.03 1.85
N GLU A 23 -27.13 -8.14 1.43
CA GLU A 23 -28.43 -8.55 1.95
C GLU A 23 -28.38 -8.86 3.46
N ILE A 24 -27.32 -9.52 3.92
CA ILE A 24 -27.11 -9.80 5.35
C ILE A 24 -26.93 -8.48 6.12
N SER A 25 -26.14 -7.55 5.60
CA SER A 25 -25.87 -6.26 6.26
C SER A 25 -27.15 -5.46 6.52
N LYS A 26 -28.16 -5.58 5.65
CA LYS A 26 -29.48 -4.92 5.86
C LYS A 26 -30.30 -5.51 7.01
N LYS A 27 -29.97 -6.71 7.44
CA LYS A 27 -30.70 -7.45 8.49
C LYS A 27 -29.98 -7.40 9.83
N ILE A 28 -28.82 -6.75 9.91
CA ILE A 28 -28.06 -6.59 11.15
C ILE A 28 -28.79 -5.55 12.03
N GLU A 29 -29.24 -5.99 13.17
CA GLU A 29 -29.92 -5.15 14.16
C GLU A 29 -28.96 -4.65 15.25
N HIS A 30 -27.87 -5.37 15.47
CA HIS A 30 -26.86 -5.04 16.48
C HIS A 30 -25.48 -5.57 16.06
N TYR A 31 -24.45 -4.98 16.62
CA TYR A 31 -23.07 -5.46 16.50
C TYR A 31 -22.43 -5.56 17.89
N ILE A 32 -21.45 -6.44 18.00
CA ILE A 32 -20.72 -6.64 19.25
C ILE A 32 -19.52 -5.69 19.26
N MET A 33 -19.40 -4.94 20.33
CA MET A 33 -18.21 -4.11 20.58
C MET A 33 -17.78 -4.29 22.04
N MET A 34 -16.52 -4.02 22.30
CA MET A 34 -15.96 -4.00 23.63
C MET A 34 -15.95 -2.55 24.13
N ASP A 35 -16.52 -2.30 25.31
CA ASP A 35 -16.38 -1.02 25.99
C ASP A 35 -15.02 -1.00 26.71
N TYR A 36 -14.02 -0.50 26.01
CA TYR A 36 -12.66 -0.38 26.54
C TYR A 36 -12.23 1.09 26.51
N GLN A 37 -12.13 1.67 27.69
CA GLN A 37 -11.92 3.11 27.88
C GLN A 37 -10.43 3.53 27.89
N LYS A 38 -9.48 2.59 27.88
CA LYS A 38 -8.05 2.91 27.88
C LYS A 38 -7.54 3.05 26.46
N GLU A 39 -6.61 3.98 26.27
CA GLU A 39 -5.91 4.14 25.01
C GLU A 39 -5.07 2.90 24.70
N ILE A 40 -5.21 2.39 23.47
CA ILE A 40 -4.42 1.29 22.95
C ILE A 40 -3.28 1.87 22.12
N SER A 41 -2.04 1.54 22.49
CA SER A 41 -0.88 1.92 21.69
C SER A 41 -0.88 1.16 20.36
N LEU A 42 -0.70 1.89 19.25
CA LEU A 42 -0.50 1.31 17.93
C LEU A 42 0.98 1.05 17.59
N THR A 43 1.88 1.37 18.52
CA THR A 43 3.34 1.27 18.31
C THR A 43 4.03 0.40 19.34
N LYS A 44 3.34 -0.01 20.40
CA LYS A 44 3.90 -0.83 21.48
C LYS A 44 2.95 -1.98 21.79
N PRO A 45 3.46 -3.21 21.88
CA PRO A 45 2.66 -4.35 22.34
C PRO A 45 2.10 -4.09 23.73
N SER A 46 0.92 -4.59 23.99
CA SER A 46 0.26 -4.45 25.29
C SER A 46 -0.62 -5.66 25.60
N GLU A 47 -0.92 -5.83 26.87
CA GLU A 47 -1.83 -6.89 27.35
C GLU A 47 -2.79 -6.28 28.38
N PHE A 48 -4.05 -6.67 28.31
CA PHE A 48 -5.05 -6.28 29.28
C PHE A 48 -6.09 -7.38 29.50
N LYS A 49 -6.80 -7.29 30.60
CA LYS A 49 -7.85 -8.26 30.97
C LYS A 49 -9.22 -7.62 30.79
N VAL A 50 -10.13 -8.39 30.22
CA VAL A 50 -11.55 -8.05 30.11
C VAL A 50 -12.38 -9.16 30.75
N GLU A 51 -13.44 -8.78 31.44
CA GLU A 51 -14.41 -9.72 31.97
C GLU A 51 -15.61 -9.80 31.01
N ARG A 52 -15.96 -11.03 30.63
CA ARG A 52 -17.13 -11.31 29.78
C ARG A 52 -17.79 -12.59 30.28
N ASP A 53 -19.09 -12.55 30.47
CA ASP A 53 -19.91 -13.70 30.91
C ASP A 53 -19.36 -14.36 32.19
N GLY A 54 -18.89 -13.55 33.16
CA GLY A 54 -18.31 -14.02 34.42
C GLY A 54 -16.94 -14.69 34.28
N LYS A 55 -16.29 -14.58 33.13
CA LYS A 55 -14.93 -15.09 32.87
C LYS A 55 -13.97 -13.96 32.52
N VAL A 56 -12.75 -14.07 33.04
CA VAL A 56 -11.68 -13.15 32.70
C VAL A 56 -10.94 -13.66 31.48
N HIS A 57 -10.89 -12.83 30.43
CA HIS A 57 -10.14 -13.07 29.20
C HIS A 57 -8.94 -12.15 29.14
N THR A 58 -7.81 -12.68 28.70
CA THR A 58 -6.61 -11.88 28.42
C THR A 58 -6.59 -11.53 26.94
N VAL A 59 -6.55 -10.24 26.64
CA VAL A 59 -6.37 -9.71 25.29
C VAL A 59 -4.92 -9.28 25.14
N LYS A 60 -4.24 -9.82 24.14
CA LYS A 60 -2.88 -9.43 23.75
C LYS A 60 -2.97 -8.62 22.48
N ILE A 61 -2.26 -7.49 22.47
CA ILE A 61 -2.05 -6.66 21.28
C ILE A 61 -0.61 -6.81 20.88
N GLU A 62 -0.39 -7.38 19.72
CA GLU A 62 0.91 -7.54 19.09
C GLU A 62 1.03 -6.49 17.97
N ILE A 63 2.22 -5.92 17.85
CA ILE A 63 2.51 -4.94 16.79
C ILE A 63 3.37 -5.65 15.76
N GLU A 64 2.82 -5.81 14.58
CA GLU A 64 3.50 -6.47 13.47
C GLU A 64 3.75 -5.48 12.33
N SER A 65 4.84 -5.71 11.60
CA SER A 65 5.15 -4.97 10.38
C SER A 65 4.47 -5.64 9.18
N THR A 66 3.46 -5.00 8.63
CA THR A 66 2.78 -5.49 7.42
C THR A 66 3.73 -5.53 6.22
N THR A 67 4.70 -4.63 6.17
CA THR A 67 5.70 -4.59 5.09
C THR A 67 6.63 -5.80 5.13
N GLU A 68 7.03 -6.28 6.31
CA GLU A 68 7.90 -7.45 6.45
C GLU A 68 7.22 -8.72 5.93
N HIS A 69 5.97 -8.95 6.29
CA HIS A 69 5.19 -10.09 5.80
C HIS A 69 5.06 -10.06 4.27
N TYR A 70 4.70 -8.91 3.72
CA TYR A 70 4.58 -8.71 2.28
C TYR A 70 5.91 -8.96 1.55
N ILE A 71 7.01 -8.39 2.04
CA ILE A 71 8.33 -8.56 1.44
C ILE A 71 8.77 -10.02 1.45
N LYS A 72 8.51 -10.74 2.55
CA LYS A 72 8.81 -12.17 2.63
C LYS A 72 8.10 -12.94 1.51
N GLU A 73 6.80 -12.71 1.34
CA GLU A 73 6.01 -13.36 0.31
C GLU A 73 6.45 -12.96 -1.11
N MET A 74 6.78 -11.69 -1.32
CA MET A 74 7.30 -11.22 -2.60
C MET A 74 8.65 -11.85 -2.97
N LYS A 75 9.52 -12.13 -1.99
CA LYS A 75 10.78 -12.86 -2.22
C LYS A 75 10.59 -14.32 -2.60
N ASP A 76 9.48 -14.93 -2.18
CA ASP A 76 9.14 -16.29 -2.58
C ASP A 76 8.57 -16.34 -4.02
N LEU A 77 7.98 -15.23 -4.48
CA LEU A 77 7.35 -15.12 -5.81
C LEU A 77 8.27 -14.54 -6.88
N PHE A 78 9.18 -13.64 -6.52
CA PHE A 78 10.03 -12.91 -7.45
C PHE A 78 11.51 -13.09 -7.11
N ASP A 79 12.34 -13.17 -8.15
CA ASP A 79 13.79 -13.22 -8.03
C ASP A 79 14.35 -11.82 -7.71
N PHE A 80 14.44 -11.50 -6.42
CA PHE A 80 14.94 -10.21 -5.94
C PHE A 80 16.40 -9.96 -6.29
N ASP A 81 17.22 -11.02 -6.40
CA ASP A 81 18.62 -10.88 -6.78
C ASP A 81 18.73 -10.48 -8.25
N LEU A 82 17.93 -11.09 -9.12
CA LEU A 82 17.86 -10.71 -10.52
C LEU A 82 17.33 -9.29 -10.70
N ILE A 83 16.24 -8.91 -10.00
CA ILE A 83 15.69 -7.55 -10.04
C ILE A 83 16.72 -6.54 -9.56
N LYS A 84 17.46 -6.85 -8.50
CA LYS A 84 18.51 -5.99 -7.99
C LYS A 84 19.58 -5.70 -9.03
N THR A 85 19.93 -6.62 -9.90
CA THR A 85 20.91 -6.39 -10.98
C THR A 85 20.49 -5.26 -11.93
N LEU A 86 19.18 -5.05 -12.13
CA LEU A 86 18.66 -3.93 -12.92
C LEU A 86 18.88 -2.61 -12.19
N PHE A 87 18.58 -2.56 -10.89
CA PHE A 87 18.76 -1.33 -10.09
C PHE A 87 20.22 -0.99 -9.81
N ASP A 88 21.13 -1.97 -9.87
CA ASP A 88 22.59 -1.74 -9.74
C ASP A 88 23.19 -1.12 -11.02
N ARG A 89 22.46 -1.08 -12.13
CA ARG A 89 22.90 -0.44 -13.37
C ARG A 89 22.94 1.08 -13.22
N LYS A 90 24.04 1.70 -13.69
CA LYS A 90 24.20 3.17 -13.64
C LYS A 90 23.41 3.92 -14.70
N ASP A 91 23.01 3.23 -15.74
CA ASP A 91 22.27 3.75 -16.90
C ASP A 91 20.75 3.52 -16.79
N PHE A 92 20.27 2.90 -15.71
CA PHE A 92 18.86 2.70 -15.46
C PHE A 92 18.33 3.70 -14.43
N LYS A 93 17.38 4.53 -14.84
CA LYS A 93 16.75 5.54 -14.00
C LYS A 93 15.31 5.17 -13.73
N PHE A 94 14.99 5.04 -12.47
CA PHE A 94 13.68 4.64 -11.97
C PHE A 94 13.06 5.72 -11.11
N VAL A 95 11.76 5.91 -11.23
CA VAL A 95 10.97 6.78 -10.35
C VAL A 95 9.66 6.09 -9.95
N TYR A 96 9.23 6.30 -8.72
CA TYR A 96 7.97 5.78 -8.20
C TYR A 96 7.18 6.89 -7.50
N ASP A 97 5.86 6.89 -7.69
CA ASP A 97 4.94 7.81 -7.02
C ASP A 97 3.88 7.01 -6.24
N GLY A 98 3.91 7.16 -4.92
CA GLY A 98 2.96 6.51 -4.00
C GLY A 98 1.63 7.24 -3.85
N LEU A 99 1.43 8.40 -4.49
CA LEU A 99 0.23 9.24 -4.42
C LEU A 99 -0.29 9.45 -2.97
N HIS A 100 0.62 9.52 -2.01
CA HIS A 100 0.33 9.58 -0.57
C HIS A 100 -0.54 8.45 -0.03
N GLY A 101 -0.59 7.32 -0.75
CA GLY A 101 -1.32 6.11 -0.41
C GLY A 101 -0.49 5.10 0.38
N MET A 102 -1.10 3.96 0.64
CA MET A 102 -0.49 2.89 1.45
C MET A 102 0.62 2.12 0.74
N GLY A 103 0.78 2.26 -0.59
CA GLY A 103 1.90 1.69 -1.34
C GLY A 103 3.26 2.30 -0.97
N GLY A 104 3.27 3.55 -0.51
CA GLY A 104 4.50 4.29 -0.21
C GLY A 104 5.45 3.60 0.79
N PRO A 105 5.01 3.19 1.98
CA PRO A 105 5.84 2.45 2.93
C PRO A 105 6.46 1.17 2.35
N TYR A 106 5.72 0.42 1.55
CA TYR A 106 6.21 -0.79 0.87
C TYR A 106 7.26 -0.45 -0.18
N ALA A 107 7.04 0.62 -0.95
CA ALA A 107 8.00 1.12 -1.92
C ALA A 107 9.32 1.54 -1.27
N ILE A 108 9.28 2.21 -0.13
CA ILE A 108 10.49 2.58 0.62
C ILE A 108 11.26 1.33 1.06
N GLU A 109 10.58 0.34 1.64
CA GLU A 109 11.24 -0.89 2.09
C GLU A 109 11.86 -1.67 0.92
N ILE A 110 11.15 -1.80 -0.20
CA ILE A 110 11.61 -2.59 -1.34
C ILE A 110 12.61 -1.81 -2.19
N PHE A 111 12.22 -0.64 -2.71
CA PHE A 111 13.06 0.06 -3.68
C PHE A 111 14.25 0.75 -3.01
N HIS A 112 14.04 1.43 -1.88
CA HIS A 112 15.16 2.11 -1.22
C HIS A 112 16.02 1.16 -0.39
N LYS A 113 15.42 0.41 0.56
CA LYS A 113 16.23 -0.38 1.51
C LYS A 113 16.79 -1.66 0.90
N ILE A 114 16.06 -2.34 0.01
CA ILE A 114 16.52 -3.60 -0.61
C ILE A 114 17.26 -3.33 -1.91
N PHE A 115 16.69 -2.55 -2.83
CA PHE A 115 17.27 -2.34 -4.15
C PHE A 115 18.19 -1.12 -4.24
N GLY A 116 18.25 -0.27 -3.21
CA GLY A 116 19.20 0.85 -3.15
C GLY A 116 18.80 2.07 -3.97
N VAL A 117 17.55 2.19 -4.38
CA VAL A 117 17.03 3.37 -5.08
C VAL A 117 17.13 4.59 -4.18
N ASP A 118 17.60 5.72 -4.71
CA ASP A 118 17.66 6.97 -3.96
C ASP A 118 16.26 7.44 -3.55
N MET A 119 16.10 7.87 -2.30
CA MET A 119 14.83 8.39 -1.77
C MET A 119 14.25 9.55 -2.60
N LYS A 120 15.09 10.35 -3.28
CA LYS A 120 14.62 11.43 -4.16
C LYS A 120 13.79 10.93 -5.36
N ASN A 121 13.92 9.64 -5.71
CA ASN A 121 13.19 9.00 -6.79
C ASN A 121 11.89 8.31 -6.29
N LEU A 122 11.60 8.39 -5.00
CA LEU A 122 10.39 7.85 -4.37
C LEU A 122 9.50 9.01 -3.93
N HIS A 123 8.60 9.41 -4.81
CA HIS A 123 7.72 10.55 -4.62
C HIS A 123 6.46 10.14 -3.83
N ASN A 124 5.95 11.08 -3.03
CA ASN A 124 4.66 10.94 -2.33
C ASN A 124 4.49 9.62 -1.57
N CYS A 125 5.60 9.04 -1.07
CA CYS A 125 5.63 7.75 -0.37
C CYS A 125 5.27 7.84 1.11
N ASN A 126 4.99 9.02 1.63
CA ASN A 126 4.45 9.19 2.98
C ASN A 126 2.92 9.22 2.94
N PRO A 127 2.23 8.24 3.53
CA PRO A 127 0.77 8.24 3.58
C PRO A 127 0.24 9.46 4.33
N LEU A 128 -0.75 10.13 3.76
CA LEU A 128 -1.39 11.29 4.36
C LEU A 128 -2.90 11.09 4.49
N PRO A 129 -3.54 11.63 5.55
CA PRO A 129 -4.99 11.68 5.61
C PRO A 129 -5.53 12.39 4.37
N ASP A 130 -6.62 11.83 3.80
CA ASP A 130 -7.22 12.34 2.57
C ASP A 130 -6.20 12.50 1.41
N PHE A 131 -5.14 11.64 1.42
CA PHE A 131 -4.04 11.65 0.45
C PHE A 131 -3.41 13.03 0.24
N GLY A 132 -3.38 13.86 1.30
CA GLY A 132 -2.91 15.24 1.23
C GLY A 132 -3.79 16.18 0.41
N GLY A 133 -5.06 15.83 0.18
CA GLY A 133 -6.01 16.57 -0.65
C GLY A 133 -5.88 16.25 -2.15
N PHE A 134 -5.09 15.25 -2.52
CA PHE A 134 -4.96 14.77 -3.90
C PHE A 134 -5.95 13.65 -4.21
N HIS A 135 -6.14 13.39 -5.50
CA HIS A 135 -6.91 12.22 -5.96
C HIS A 135 -5.94 11.07 -6.26
N PRO A 136 -5.93 10.00 -5.44
CA PRO A 136 -4.91 8.96 -5.55
C PRO A 136 -5.31 7.91 -6.59
N ASP A 137 -5.40 8.33 -7.85
CA ASP A 137 -5.71 7.46 -8.98
C ASP A 137 -4.54 7.52 -10.00
N PRO A 138 -3.85 6.39 -10.26
CA PRO A 138 -2.64 6.36 -11.07
C PRO A 138 -2.98 6.42 -12.56
N ASN A 139 -3.26 7.62 -13.04
CA ASN A 139 -3.51 7.91 -14.44
C ASN A 139 -2.85 9.23 -14.86
N LEU A 140 -2.84 9.51 -16.16
CA LEU A 140 -2.18 10.69 -16.73
C LEU A 140 -2.77 12.03 -16.25
N HIS A 141 -3.97 12.02 -15.71
CA HIS A 141 -4.64 13.21 -15.24
C HIS A 141 -4.32 13.53 -13.78
N TYR A 142 -4.25 12.51 -12.91
CA TYR A 142 -4.08 12.69 -11.48
C TYR A 142 -2.63 12.51 -10.99
N ALA A 143 -1.85 11.58 -11.58
CA ALA A 143 -0.43 11.38 -11.24
C ALA A 143 0.47 12.40 -11.98
N LYS A 144 0.18 13.70 -11.81
CA LYS A 144 0.81 14.78 -12.59
C LYS A 144 2.31 14.86 -12.35
N ASP A 145 2.75 14.68 -11.11
CA ASP A 145 4.17 14.76 -10.76
C ASP A 145 4.95 13.69 -11.51
N LEU A 146 4.47 12.45 -11.53
CA LEU A 146 5.09 11.38 -12.28
C LEU A 146 5.06 11.64 -13.80
N VAL A 147 3.92 12.11 -14.32
CA VAL A 147 3.77 12.43 -15.75
C VAL A 147 4.74 13.52 -16.19
N ASP A 148 4.94 14.56 -15.36
CA ASP A 148 5.88 15.65 -15.65
C ASP A 148 7.35 15.19 -15.49
N ILE A 149 7.67 14.35 -14.51
CA ILE A 149 9.01 13.77 -14.34
C ILE A 149 9.36 12.89 -15.54
N MET A 150 8.44 12.03 -15.99
CA MET A 150 8.62 11.14 -17.14
C MET A 150 8.53 11.85 -18.49
N ASP A 151 8.22 13.14 -18.51
CA ASP A 151 8.05 13.97 -19.71
C ASP A 151 7.12 13.37 -20.79
N ILE A 152 6.03 12.75 -20.35
CA ILE A 152 5.09 12.02 -21.22
C ILE A 152 4.56 12.88 -22.38
N PHE A 153 4.48 14.20 -22.18
CA PHE A 153 4.04 15.14 -23.23
C PHE A 153 5.18 15.74 -24.03
N ASN A 154 6.39 15.17 -23.89
CA ASN A 154 7.59 15.55 -24.68
C ASN A 154 7.89 17.06 -24.67
N LYS A 155 7.83 17.67 -23.48
CA LYS A 155 8.18 19.08 -23.25
C LYS A 155 9.70 19.31 -23.19
N ARG A 156 10.47 18.25 -22.91
CA ARG A 156 11.92 18.23 -22.71
C ARG A 156 12.61 17.18 -23.59
N PRO A 157 12.42 17.14 -24.92
CA PRO A 157 12.78 16.00 -25.78
C PRO A 157 14.28 15.68 -25.84
N ASN A 158 15.16 16.54 -25.29
CA ASN A 158 16.60 16.34 -25.28
C ASN A 158 17.16 16.19 -23.83
N ASP A 159 16.29 16.08 -22.85
CA ASP A 159 16.67 15.93 -21.44
C ASP A 159 17.08 14.47 -21.19
N GLN A 160 18.37 14.28 -20.89
CA GLN A 160 18.93 12.96 -20.58
C GLN A 160 18.62 12.51 -19.15
N ASP A 161 18.01 13.37 -18.33
CA ASP A 161 17.68 13.05 -16.94
C ASP A 161 16.28 12.49 -16.76
N ILE A 162 15.51 12.36 -17.85
CA ILE A 162 14.21 11.67 -17.84
C ILE A 162 14.43 10.21 -17.43
N PRO A 163 13.66 9.69 -16.46
CA PRO A 163 13.76 8.28 -16.08
C PRO A 163 13.37 7.33 -17.20
N ASP A 164 13.97 6.13 -17.20
CA ASP A 164 13.64 5.05 -18.15
C ASP A 164 12.34 4.33 -17.77
N PHE A 165 11.99 4.37 -16.48
CA PHE A 165 10.83 3.66 -15.95
C PHE A 165 10.20 4.42 -14.80
N GLY A 166 8.91 4.71 -14.93
CA GLY A 166 8.08 5.33 -13.91
C GLY A 166 6.92 4.44 -13.51
N ALA A 167 6.60 4.40 -12.23
CA ALA A 167 5.43 3.68 -11.72
C ALA A 167 4.69 4.51 -10.69
N ALA A 168 3.35 4.37 -10.65
CA ALA A 168 2.52 4.89 -9.56
C ALA A 168 1.52 3.85 -9.11
N THR A 169 1.11 3.90 -7.84
CA THR A 169 0.01 3.08 -7.31
C THR A 169 -1.08 3.97 -6.74
N ASP A 170 -2.31 3.45 -6.71
CA ASP A 170 -3.44 4.16 -6.11
C ASP A 170 -3.41 4.14 -4.57
N GLY A 171 -4.44 4.69 -3.95
CA GLY A 171 -4.48 4.92 -2.51
C GLY A 171 -4.36 3.66 -1.64
N ASP A 172 -4.86 2.52 -2.10
CA ASP A 172 -4.74 1.21 -1.41
C ASP A 172 -3.81 0.22 -2.17
N ALA A 173 -3.16 0.71 -3.24
CA ALA A 173 -2.14 0.04 -4.02
C ALA A 173 -2.60 -1.23 -4.77
N ASP A 174 -3.88 -1.34 -5.12
CA ASP A 174 -4.40 -2.45 -5.93
C ASP A 174 -4.44 -2.13 -7.43
N ARG A 175 -4.24 -0.86 -7.80
CA ARG A 175 -4.09 -0.38 -9.19
C ARG A 175 -2.74 0.28 -9.38
N ASN A 176 -2.24 0.23 -10.61
CA ASN A 176 -0.98 0.86 -10.93
C ASN A 176 -1.00 1.49 -12.33
N MET A 177 -0.07 2.39 -12.56
CA MET A 177 0.30 2.94 -13.86
C MET A 177 1.80 2.76 -14.06
N ILE A 178 2.19 2.32 -15.25
CA ILE A 178 3.57 2.19 -15.67
C ILE A 178 3.80 3.14 -16.85
N LEU A 179 4.91 3.86 -16.81
CA LEU A 179 5.38 4.80 -17.83
C LEU A 179 6.84 4.48 -18.19
N GLY A 180 7.19 4.59 -19.49
CA GLY A 180 8.52 4.37 -20.00
C GLY A 180 8.69 4.86 -21.41
#